data_01023e7a3981f896cbcb1300012cc6b2
#
_entry.id   01023e7a3981f896cbcb1300012cc6b2
#
_cell.length_a   1.000
_cell.length_b   1.000
_cell.length_c   1.000
_cell.angle_alpha   90.00
_cell.angle_beta   90.00
_cell.angle_gamma   90.00
#
_symmetry.space_group_name_H-M   'P 1'
#
loop_
_entity.id
_entity.type
_entity.pdbx_description
1 polymer ?
#
loop_
_entity_poly.entity_id
_entity_poly.type
_entity_poly.pdbx_seq_one_letter_code
_entity_poly.pdbx_strand_id
1 'polypeptide(L)'
;MVDTLRVAVTSSAPALRSSLHVPNSWSPNNDGHNDKLFPLTINIKELYYFRVFNRWGQLMFETNRLGEGWDGIYIGKAQIQDVYTWTVEAVGLDGVQYKQSGNSILLR
;
A
#
# COMPACT_ATOMS: atom_id res chain seq x y z
N MET A 1 32.58 18.84 22.11
CA MET A 1 32.39 18.59 21.76
C MET A 1 31.95 18.10 21.42
N VAL A 2 31.68 18.18 21.19
CA VAL A 2 31.23 17.82 20.64
C VAL A 2 30.67 17.34 20.25
N ASP A 3 30.61 17.66 20.06
CA ASP A 3 30.15 17.31 19.50
C ASP A 3 29.87 16.59 19.20
N THR A 4 29.83 16.85 19.22
CA THR A 4 29.69 16.18 18.72
C THR A 4 29.31 15.27 18.68
N LEU A 5 29.21 15.40 18.83
CA LEU A 5 28.91 14.53 18.66
C LEU A 5 28.13 14.04 18.45
N ARG A 6 27.81 14.44 18.34
CA ARG A 6 27.05 14.07 17.98
C ARG A 6 26.73 13.39 17.38
N VAL A 7 26.88 13.48 17.02
CA VAL A 7 26.70 13.03 16.29
C VAL A 7 26.39 12.11 16.00
N ALA A 8 26.54 11.97 16.01
CA ALA A 8 26.35 11.00 15.57
C ALA A 8 25.30 10.42 15.63
N VAL A 9 25.18 10.52 16.01
CA VAL A 9 24.16 10.06 16.10
C VAL A 9 23.20 9.95 15.26
N THR A 10 23.01 10.56 14.85
CA THR A 10 22.22 10.67 13.83
C THR A 10 22.29 9.59 12.86
N SER A 11 23.23 8.92 12.78
CA SER A 11 23.31 7.86 11.85
C SER A 11 22.26 6.81 12.09
N SER A 12 21.46 6.98 13.07
CA SER A 12 20.33 6.11 13.29
C SER A 12 19.27 6.24 12.22
N ALA A 13 19.37 7.23 11.36
CA ALA A 13 18.38 7.43 10.33
C ALA A 13 18.08 6.19 9.49
N PRO A 14 19.02 5.33 9.14
CA PRO A 14 18.69 4.13 8.35
C PRO A 14 17.67 3.22 9.02
N ALA A 15 17.61 3.24 10.34
CA ALA A 15 16.65 2.40 11.06
C ALA A 15 15.21 2.85 10.85
N LEU A 16 15.01 4.07 10.38
CA LEU A 16 13.67 4.60 10.14
C LEU A 16 13.28 4.58 8.66
N ARG A 17 14.12 3.99 7.82
CA ARG A 17 13.84 3.97 6.38
C ARG A 17 12.49 3.32 6.12
N SER A 18 11.68 3.99 5.32
CA SER A 18 10.36 3.52 4.97
C SER A 18 10.35 2.90 3.57
N SER A 19 9.31 2.11 3.29
CA SER A 19 9.07 1.62 1.93
C SER A 19 7.60 1.33 1.76
N LEU A 20 7.16 1.35 0.50
CA LEU A 20 5.78 1.08 0.14
C LEU A 20 5.75 0.44 -1.24
N HIS A 21 5.06 -0.70 -1.35
CA HIS A 21 4.96 -1.43 -2.61
C HIS A 21 3.57 -2.06 -2.71
N VAL A 22 2.92 -1.89 -3.86
CA VAL A 22 1.63 -2.54 -4.12
C VAL A 22 1.87 -3.71 -5.08
N PRO A 23 1.42 -4.92 -4.73
CA PRO A 23 1.62 -6.09 -5.58
C PRO A 23 0.98 -5.93 -6.95
N ASN A 24 1.57 -6.57 -7.96
CA ASN A 24 1.07 -6.50 -9.34
C ASN A 24 -0.13 -7.40 -9.58
N SER A 25 -0.42 -8.32 -8.66
CA SER A 25 -1.55 -9.24 -8.80
C SER A 25 -1.95 -9.77 -7.44
N TRP A 26 -3.19 -10.21 -7.35
CA TRP A 26 -3.68 -10.91 -6.15
C TRP A 26 -4.77 -11.88 -6.56
N SER A 27 -4.97 -12.93 -5.75
CA SER A 27 -5.96 -13.96 -6.02
C SER A 27 -6.69 -14.33 -4.73
N PRO A 28 -7.91 -13.84 -4.57
CA PRO A 28 -8.69 -14.08 -3.35
C PRO A 28 -9.33 -15.48 -3.37
N ASN A 29 -8.54 -16.49 -3.01
CA ASN A 29 -8.96 -17.88 -2.99
C ASN A 29 -8.94 -18.50 -1.59
N ASN A 30 -8.74 -17.66 -0.56
CA ASN A 30 -8.71 -18.05 0.85
C ASN A 30 -7.58 -19.01 1.21
N ASP A 31 -6.48 -18.97 0.49
CA ASP A 31 -5.32 -19.81 0.80
C ASP A 31 -4.32 -19.13 1.74
N GLY A 32 -4.63 -17.92 2.19
CA GLY A 32 -3.75 -17.16 3.08
C GLY A 32 -2.64 -16.41 2.37
N HIS A 33 -2.58 -16.47 1.05
CA HIS A 33 -1.54 -15.81 0.26
C HIS A 33 -2.18 -14.91 -0.79
N ASN A 34 -1.85 -13.61 -0.74
CA ASN A 34 -2.33 -12.64 -1.72
C ASN A 34 -3.85 -12.65 -1.89
N ASP A 35 -4.58 -12.86 -0.79
CA ASP A 35 -6.04 -12.87 -0.85
C ASP A 35 -6.63 -11.48 -0.98
N LYS A 36 -5.88 -10.46 -0.61
CA LYS A 36 -6.34 -9.07 -0.65
C LYS A 36 -5.25 -8.19 -1.25
N LEU A 37 -5.69 -7.20 -2.00
CA LEU A 37 -4.77 -6.20 -2.54
C LEU A 37 -4.63 -5.05 -1.56
N PHE A 38 -3.41 -4.80 -1.10
CA PHE A 38 -3.10 -3.65 -0.24
C PHE A 38 -1.62 -3.31 -0.34
N PRO A 39 -1.24 -2.08 0.02
CA PRO A 39 0.17 -1.70 -0.01
C PRO A 39 0.95 -2.47 1.06
N LEU A 40 2.07 -3.06 0.65
CA LEU A 40 3.02 -3.66 1.58
C LEU A 40 3.94 -2.55 2.07
N THR A 41 3.98 -2.34 3.37
CA THR A 41 4.64 -1.16 3.93
C THR A 41 5.64 -1.51 5.00
N ILE A 42 6.70 -0.69 5.11
CA ILE A 42 7.68 -0.75 6.19
C ILE A 42 7.82 0.68 6.71
N ASN A 43 7.69 0.86 8.03
CA ASN A 43 7.90 2.12 8.71
C ASN A 43 7.06 3.26 8.11
N ILE A 44 5.81 2.98 7.79
CA ILE A 44 4.87 3.99 7.34
C ILE A 44 4.19 4.58 8.57
N LYS A 45 4.21 5.91 8.66
CA LYS A 45 3.61 6.63 9.77
C LYS A 45 2.10 6.74 9.59
N GLU A 46 1.67 7.07 8.38
CA GLU A 46 0.26 7.28 8.10
C GLU A 46 -0.05 6.96 6.65
N LEU A 47 -1.13 6.22 6.44
CA LEU A 47 -1.69 5.99 5.11
C LEU A 47 -2.85 6.98 4.94
N TYR A 48 -2.70 7.93 4.01
CA TYR A 48 -3.77 8.89 3.76
C TYR A 48 -4.93 8.25 3.01
N TYR A 49 -4.62 7.43 2.01
CA TYR A 49 -5.63 6.63 1.30
C TYR A 49 -4.95 5.57 0.45
N PHE A 50 -5.69 4.50 0.21
CA PHE A 50 -5.42 3.53 -0.84
C PHE A 50 -6.74 3.26 -1.52
N ARG A 51 -6.81 3.53 -2.84
CA ARG A 51 -8.04 3.41 -3.61
C ARG A 51 -7.84 2.50 -4.80
N VAL A 52 -8.83 1.68 -5.09
CA VAL A 52 -8.81 0.76 -6.22
C VAL A 52 -10.01 1.06 -7.12
N PHE A 53 -9.76 1.12 -8.42
CA PHE A 53 -10.77 1.46 -9.42
C PHE A 53 -10.84 0.35 -10.47
N ASN A 54 -12.02 0.13 -11.04
CA ASN A 54 -12.15 -0.78 -12.17
C ASN A 54 -11.74 -0.05 -13.47
N ARG A 55 -11.81 -0.77 -14.60
CA ARG A 55 -11.40 -0.21 -15.88
C ARG A 55 -12.23 0.99 -16.32
N TRP A 56 -13.40 1.15 -15.74
CA TRP A 56 -14.29 2.27 -16.07
C TRP A 56 -14.07 3.48 -15.16
N GLY A 57 -13.09 3.39 -14.25
CA GLY A 57 -12.81 4.46 -13.32
C GLY A 57 -13.72 4.50 -12.12
N GLN A 58 -14.52 3.45 -11.90
CA GLN A 58 -15.41 3.38 -10.75
C GLN A 58 -14.62 2.96 -9.51
N LEU A 59 -14.81 3.66 -8.40
CA LEU A 59 -14.16 3.31 -7.14
C LEU A 59 -14.74 2.00 -6.61
N MET A 60 -13.85 1.01 -6.44
CA MET A 60 -14.24 -0.32 -5.97
C MET A 60 -13.90 -0.52 -4.51
N PHE A 61 -12.87 0.16 -4.00
CA PHE A 61 -12.41 -0.01 -2.64
C PHE A 61 -11.59 1.20 -2.21
N GLU A 62 -11.73 1.56 -0.94
CA GLU A 62 -10.95 2.66 -0.38
C GLU A 62 -10.69 2.39 1.08
N THR A 63 -9.47 2.67 1.54
CA THR A 63 -9.12 2.57 2.95
C THR A 63 -8.04 3.57 3.30
N ASN A 64 -7.94 3.91 4.59
CA ASN A 64 -6.81 4.64 5.14
C ASN A 64 -6.15 3.87 6.29
N ARG A 65 -6.38 2.55 6.35
CA ARG A 65 -5.83 1.69 7.39
C ARG A 65 -4.76 0.80 6.81
N LEU A 66 -3.58 0.81 7.43
CA LEU A 66 -2.50 -0.09 7.04
C LEU A 66 -2.93 -1.55 7.22
N GLY A 67 -2.63 -2.36 6.21
CA GLY A 67 -2.96 -3.78 6.26
C GLY A 67 -4.37 -4.13 5.82
N GLU A 68 -5.23 -3.14 5.59
CA GLU A 68 -6.57 -3.39 5.09
C GLU A 68 -6.54 -3.41 3.56
N GLY A 69 -7.07 -4.47 2.96
CA GLY A 69 -7.01 -4.65 1.51
C GLY A 69 -8.33 -5.06 0.90
N TRP A 70 -8.38 -5.02 -0.43
CA TRP A 70 -9.57 -5.36 -1.20
C TRP A 70 -9.51 -6.83 -1.62
N ASP A 71 -10.60 -7.54 -1.32
CA ASP A 71 -10.74 -8.97 -1.62
C ASP A 71 -11.37 -9.24 -2.99
N GLY A 72 -11.61 -8.20 -3.79
CA GLY A 72 -12.23 -8.38 -5.10
C GLY A 72 -13.74 -8.47 -5.07
N ILE A 73 -14.36 -8.17 -3.93
CA ILE A 73 -15.83 -8.19 -3.79
C ILE A 73 -16.33 -6.77 -3.71
N TYR A 74 -17.35 -6.44 -4.51
CA TYR A 74 -17.95 -5.12 -4.51
C TYR A 74 -19.46 -5.27 -4.36
N ILE A 75 -20.03 -4.68 -3.30
CA ILE A 75 -21.46 -4.75 -2.97
C ILE A 75 -21.95 -6.20 -3.04
N GLY A 76 -21.20 -7.09 -2.36
CA GLY A 76 -21.57 -8.50 -2.26
C GLY A 76 -21.32 -9.35 -3.50
N LYS A 77 -20.70 -8.78 -4.53
CA LYS A 77 -20.45 -9.51 -5.79
C LYS A 77 -18.97 -9.64 -6.07
N ALA A 78 -18.53 -10.86 -6.34
CA ALA A 78 -17.16 -11.10 -6.77
C ALA A 78 -16.94 -10.45 -8.14
N GLN A 79 -15.89 -9.64 -8.22
CA GLN A 79 -15.57 -8.95 -9.46
C GLN A 79 -14.79 -9.87 -10.39
N ILE A 80 -14.83 -9.58 -11.68
CA ILE A 80 -14.21 -10.42 -12.69
C ILE A 80 -12.70 -10.31 -12.65
N GLN A 81 -12.04 -11.33 -13.17
CA GLN A 81 -10.61 -11.29 -13.41
C GLN A 81 -10.33 -10.21 -14.43
N ASP A 82 -9.56 -9.20 -14.05
CA ASP A 82 -9.31 -8.03 -14.88
C ASP A 82 -8.17 -7.23 -14.28
N VAL A 83 -7.78 -6.17 -14.96
CA VAL A 83 -6.81 -5.20 -14.48
C VAL A 83 -7.55 -4.10 -13.73
N TYR A 84 -7.08 -3.80 -12.52
CA TYR A 84 -7.63 -2.75 -11.67
C TYR A 84 -6.55 -1.71 -11.43
N THR A 85 -6.94 -0.44 -11.42
CA THR A 85 -6.03 0.68 -11.20
C THR A 85 -6.10 1.09 -9.75
N TRP A 86 -4.95 1.44 -9.17
CA TRP A 86 -4.94 1.89 -7.78
C TRP A 86 -4.13 3.17 -7.65
N THR A 87 -4.45 3.94 -6.59
CA THR A 87 -3.68 5.10 -6.17
C THR A 87 -3.46 5.01 -4.67
N VAL A 88 -2.32 5.50 -4.21
CA VAL A 88 -1.98 5.48 -2.80
C VAL A 88 -1.21 6.73 -2.44
N GLU A 89 -1.48 7.25 -1.25
CA GLU A 89 -0.71 8.36 -0.70
C GLU A 89 -0.45 8.09 0.78
N ALA A 90 0.81 8.27 1.19
CA ALA A 90 1.23 7.94 2.54
C ALA A 90 2.48 8.73 2.92
N VAL A 91 2.83 8.69 4.21
CA VAL A 91 4.06 9.29 4.70
C VAL A 91 4.78 8.30 5.59
N GLY A 92 6.10 8.19 5.42
CA GLY A 92 6.94 7.32 6.22
C GLY A 92 7.33 7.94 7.55
N LEU A 93 7.78 7.10 8.47
CA LEU A 93 8.35 7.57 9.75
C LEU A 93 9.60 8.40 9.51
N ASP A 94 10.25 8.21 8.37
CA ASP A 94 11.43 8.99 7.96
C ASP A 94 11.05 10.29 7.24
N GLY A 95 9.75 10.59 7.15
CA GLY A 95 9.28 11.82 6.51
C GLY A 95 9.12 11.74 5.01
N VAL A 96 9.44 10.60 4.40
CA VAL A 96 9.32 10.44 2.95
C VAL A 96 7.84 10.41 2.56
N GLN A 97 7.48 11.22 1.58
CA GLN A 97 6.11 11.25 1.06
C GLN A 97 5.98 10.28 -0.10
N TYR A 98 4.92 9.47 -0.07
CA TYR A 98 4.60 8.52 -1.12
C TYR A 98 3.32 8.93 -1.82
N LYS A 99 3.37 9.01 -3.13
CA LYS A 99 2.19 9.27 -3.95
C LYS A 99 2.38 8.47 -5.22
N GLN A 100 1.76 7.31 -5.29
CA GLN A 100 1.97 6.35 -6.35
C GLN A 100 0.66 5.91 -6.96
N SER A 101 0.73 5.41 -8.18
CA SER A 101 -0.41 4.79 -8.85
C SER A 101 0.11 3.69 -9.76
N GLY A 102 -0.75 2.75 -10.09
CA GLY A 102 -0.38 1.64 -10.95
C GLY A 102 -1.56 0.74 -11.22
N ASN A 103 -1.25 -0.45 -11.72
CA ASN A 103 -2.24 -1.45 -12.07
C ASN A 103 -1.93 -2.76 -11.39
N SER A 104 -2.97 -3.50 -11.02
CA SER A 104 -2.83 -4.84 -10.48
C SER A 104 -3.88 -5.74 -11.11
N ILE A 105 -3.54 -7.01 -11.26
CA ILE A 105 -4.42 -7.99 -11.89
C ILE A 105 -5.11 -8.83 -10.82
N LEU A 106 -6.43 -8.86 -10.88
CA LEU A 106 -7.24 -9.77 -10.06
C LEU A 106 -7.28 -11.11 -10.79
N LEU A 107 -6.75 -12.13 -10.14
CA LEU A 107 -6.71 -13.50 -10.66
C LEU A 107 -7.82 -14.33 -10.02
N ARG A 108 -8.58 -15.05 -10.83
CA ARG A 108 -9.65 -15.93 -10.35
C ARG A 108 -9.34 -17.39 -10.61
#